data_6b8565d3328a3b883d97cdca85183683
#
_entry.id   6b8565d3328a3b883d97cdca85183683
#
_cell.length_a   1.000
_cell.length_b   1.000
_cell.length_c   1.000
_cell.angle_alpha   90.00
_cell.angle_beta   90.00
_cell.angle_gamma   90.00
#
_symmetry.space_group_name_H-M   'P 1'
#
loop_
_entity.id
_entity.type
_entity.pdbx_description
1 polymer ?
#
loop_
_entity_poly.entity_id
_entity_poly.type
_entity_poly.pdbx_seq_one_letter_code
_entity_poly.pdbx_strand_id
1 'polypeptide(L)'
;MSALVCHYKLTISNDRIFVFYKLGGLMKYSIKSLIVFVSSLFLSFSAFAGGHAYTGPDLTGQKVVMFGPWLSPEQETMREVGAIFEKATGATFEYGGSDSFEQQVMIDLKAGSAADLVVFPQPGLAANAAAMGGLVPLGDDIKQMVLDNYAAGQSWVDLSTYADENGNDQFNAIFFRTNVKSLVWYSPDNFEDNGYEVPGTMEELIALTRQMASDGNT
;
A
#
# COMPACT_ATOMS: atom_id res chain seq x y z
N MET A 1 0.52 -26.92 6.70
CA MET A 1 -0.65 -26.59 5.86
C MET A 1 -0.79 -27.69 4.81
N SER A 2 -1.79 -28.56 4.93
CA SER A 2 -2.00 -29.69 4.02
C SER A 2 -2.83 -29.22 2.83
N ALA A 3 -2.29 -29.35 1.62
CA ALA A 3 -3.00 -29.06 0.39
C ALA A 3 -4.01 -30.19 0.11
N LEU A 4 -5.28 -29.85 0.01
CA LEU A 4 -6.35 -30.76 -0.40
C LEU A 4 -6.31 -30.87 -1.94
N VAL A 5 -5.83 -32.00 -2.46
CA VAL A 5 -5.87 -32.31 -3.89
C VAL A 5 -7.25 -32.91 -4.23
N CYS A 6 -8.09 -32.13 -4.89
CA CYS A 6 -9.36 -32.61 -5.44
C CYS A 6 -9.13 -33.23 -6.81
N HIS A 7 -9.33 -34.58 -6.93
CA HIS A 7 -9.41 -35.24 -8.23
C HIS A 7 -10.87 -35.24 -8.73
N TYR A 8 -11.07 -34.67 -9.93
CA TYR A 8 -12.36 -34.71 -10.61
C TYR A 8 -12.29 -35.60 -11.86
N LYS A 9 -13.37 -36.26 -12.17
CA LYS A 9 -13.53 -37.03 -13.40
C LYS A 9 -14.77 -36.54 -14.14
N LEU A 10 -14.57 -36.04 -15.36
CA LEU A 10 -15.65 -35.63 -16.24
C LEU A 10 -16.09 -36.82 -17.12
N THR A 11 -17.37 -37.14 -17.14
CA THR A 11 -17.91 -38.16 -18.02
C THR A 11 -19.15 -37.60 -18.76
N ILE A 12 -19.13 -37.66 -20.09
CA ILE A 12 -20.24 -37.21 -20.94
C ILE A 12 -20.95 -38.44 -21.48
N SER A 13 -22.25 -38.54 -21.26
CA SER A 13 -23.11 -39.61 -21.82
C SER A 13 -24.50 -39.07 -22.07
N ASN A 14 -25.03 -39.29 -23.30
CA ASN A 14 -26.35 -38.86 -23.77
C ASN A 14 -26.69 -37.39 -23.48
N ASP A 15 -25.86 -36.47 -23.98
CA ASP A 15 -26.02 -35.00 -23.85
C ASP A 15 -26.10 -34.48 -22.40
N ARG A 16 -25.61 -35.27 -21.47
CA ARG A 16 -25.52 -34.88 -20.04
C ARG A 16 -24.08 -34.95 -19.55
N ILE A 17 -23.64 -33.86 -18.93
CA ILE A 17 -22.34 -33.74 -18.26
C ILE A 17 -22.53 -34.15 -16.80
N PHE A 18 -21.76 -35.14 -16.32
CA PHE A 18 -21.74 -35.55 -14.92
C PHE A 18 -20.38 -35.19 -14.32
N VAL A 19 -20.39 -34.46 -13.22
CA VAL A 19 -19.20 -34.17 -12.43
C VAL A 19 -19.26 -34.95 -11.14
N PHE A 20 -18.26 -35.78 -10.90
CA PHE A 20 -18.19 -36.61 -9.70
C PHE A 20 -17.13 -36.04 -8.74
N TYR A 21 -17.55 -35.73 -7.53
CA TYR A 21 -16.65 -35.42 -6.43
C TYR A 21 -16.52 -36.62 -5.51
N LYS A 22 -15.30 -37.07 -5.24
CA LYS A 22 -15.05 -38.15 -4.29
C LYS A 22 -14.71 -37.51 -2.92
N LEU A 23 -15.73 -37.20 -2.17
CA LEU A 23 -15.66 -36.97 -0.73
C LEU A 23 -16.53 -38.07 -0.09
N GLY A 24 -15.94 -39.15 0.33
CA GLY A 24 -16.54 -40.13 1.25
C GLY A 24 -17.92 -40.72 0.97
N GLY A 25 -18.53 -40.50 -0.22
CA GLY A 25 -19.85 -41.02 -0.60
C GLY A 25 -20.31 -40.52 -1.95
N LEU A 26 -20.91 -41.41 -2.77
CA LEU A 26 -21.42 -41.08 -4.09
C LEU A 26 -22.74 -40.28 -3.98
N MET A 27 -22.67 -38.94 -4.11
CA MET A 27 -23.87 -38.14 -4.32
C MET A 27 -24.01 -37.79 -5.81
N LYS A 28 -25.14 -38.19 -6.43
CA LYS A 28 -25.50 -37.86 -7.82
C LYS A 28 -26.38 -36.62 -7.82
N TYR A 29 -25.89 -35.51 -8.39
CA TYR A 29 -26.68 -34.29 -8.59
C TYR A 29 -27.14 -34.16 -10.05
N SER A 30 -28.37 -33.71 -10.28
CA SER A 30 -28.87 -33.38 -11.61
C SER A 30 -28.26 -32.07 -12.10
N ILE A 31 -28.12 -31.88 -13.42
CA ILE A 31 -27.61 -30.66 -14.04
C ILE A 31 -28.34 -29.41 -13.54
N LYS A 32 -29.64 -29.48 -13.29
CA LYS A 32 -30.43 -28.38 -12.76
C LYS A 32 -29.99 -27.97 -11.35
N SER A 33 -29.66 -28.96 -10.50
CA SER A 33 -29.13 -28.69 -9.15
C SER A 33 -27.71 -28.13 -9.19
N LEU A 34 -26.89 -28.53 -10.16
CA LEU A 34 -25.54 -28.00 -10.36
C LEU A 34 -25.58 -26.55 -10.85
N ILE A 35 -26.49 -26.20 -11.78
CA ILE A 35 -26.65 -24.83 -12.27
C ILE A 35 -27.09 -23.90 -11.14
N VAL A 36 -28.02 -24.33 -10.27
CA VAL A 36 -28.43 -23.54 -9.10
C VAL A 36 -27.27 -23.39 -8.09
N PHE A 37 -26.48 -24.42 -7.89
CA PHE A 37 -25.35 -24.35 -6.97
C PHE A 37 -24.20 -23.48 -7.51
N VAL A 38 -23.90 -23.58 -8.80
CA VAL A 38 -22.89 -22.74 -9.47
C VAL A 38 -23.37 -21.29 -9.56
N SER A 39 -24.65 -21.02 -9.85
CA SER A 39 -25.17 -19.65 -9.88
C SER A 39 -25.25 -19.01 -8.48
N SER A 40 -25.53 -19.79 -7.42
CA SER A 40 -25.46 -19.31 -6.04
C SER A 40 -24.02 -19.06 -5.59
N LEU A 41 -23.05 -19.83 -6.08
CA LEU A 41 -21.63 -19.59 -5.81
C LEU A 41 -21.12 -18.32 -6.51
N PHE A 42 -21.56 -18.05 -7.75
CA PHE A 42 -21.23 -16.81 -8.46
C PHE A 42 -21.91 -15.58 -7.84
N LEU A 43 -23.12 -15.71 -7.33
CA LEU A 43 -23.79 -14.63 -6.59
C LEU A 43 -23.11 -14.35 -5.24
N SER A 44 -22.52 -15.36 -4.60
CA SER A 44 -21.76 -15.18 -3.36
C SER A 44 -20.38 -14.54 -3.59
N PHE A 45 -19.76 -14.73 -4.76
CA PHE A 45 -18.49 -14.06 -5.12
C PHE A 45 -18.69 -12.57 -5.43
N SER A 46 -19.86 -12.15 -5.87
CA SER A 46 -20.18 -10.74 -6.08
C SER A 46 -20.32 -9.95 -4.77
N ALA A 47 -20.52 -10.64 -3.64
CA ALA A 47 -20.63 -10.00 -2.32
C ALA A 47 -19.28 -9.77 -1.62
N PHE A 48 -18.17 -10.30 -2.17
CA PHE A 48 -16.81 -10.07 -1.65
C PHE A 48 -16.05 -8.96 -2.39
N ALA A 49 -16.60 -8.42 -3.46
CA ALA A 49 -16.17 -7.14 -4.02
C ALA A 49 -16.82 -6.00 -3.23
N GLY A 50 -16.59 -5.98 -1.91
CA GLY A 50 -16.99 -4.91 -1.01
C GLY A 50 -16.08 -3.69 -1.21
N GLY A 51 -16.06 -3.15 -2.41
CA GLY A 51 -15.71 -1.77 -2.61
C GLY A 51 -16.81 -0.95 -1.97
N HIS A 52 -16.52 -0.23 -0.88
CA HIS A 52 -17.44 0.77 -0.39
C HIS A 52 -17.77 1.69 -1.57
N ALA A 53 -19.06 1.78 -1.93
CA ALA A 53 -19.48 2.72 -2.95
C ALA A 53 -19.07 4.12 -2.46
N TYR A 54 -18.40 4.88 -3.32
CA TYR A 54 -18.08 6.26 -3.00
C TYR A 54 -19.39 7.05 -2.72
N THR A 55 -19.45 7.66 -1.56
CA THR A 55 -20.62 8.44 -1.09
C THR A 55 -20.29 9.92 -0.90
N GLY A 56 -19.10 10.33 -1.32
CA GLY A 56 -18.64 11.72 -1.25
C GLY A 56 -19.26 12.61 -2.34
N PRO A 57 -18.84 13.87 -2.43
CA PRO A 57 -19.34 14.82 -3.41
C PRO A 57 -18.95 14.43 -4.85
N ASP A 58 -19.80 14.81 -5.83
CA ASP A 58 -19.45 14.78 -7.24
C ASP A 58 -18.38 15.86 -7.51
N LEU A 59 -17.21 15.44 -8.00
CA LEU A 59 -16.07 16.30 -8.30
C LEU A 59 -15.88 16.48 -9.81
N THR A 60 -16.89 16.23 -10.62
CA THR A 60 -16.83 16.39 -12.07
C THR A 60 -16.35 17.79 -12.46
N GLY A 61 -15.31 17.84 -13.29
CA GLY A 61 -14.68 19.09 -13.72
C GLY A 61 -13.63 19.64 -12.77
N GLN A 62 -13.43 19.04 -11.61
CA GLN A 62 -12.32 19.36 -10.72
C GLN A 62 -11.05 18.60 -11.17
N LYS A 63 -9.90 19.19 -10.88
CA LYS A 63 -8.58 18.57 -11.12
C LYS A 63 -7.87 18.47 -9.78
N VAL A 64 -7.31 17.31 -9.49
CA VAL A 64 -6.46 17.05 -8.32
C VAL A 64 -5.06 16.72 -8.82
N VAL A 65 -4.08 17.49 -8.40
CA VAL A 65 -2.67 17.30 -8.72
C VAL A 65 -1.95 16.74 -7.50
N MET A 66 -1.26 15.62 -7.69
CA MET A 66 -0.39 15.03 -6.68
C MET A 66 1.07 15.11 -7.14
N PHE A 67 1.96 15.51 -6.26
CA PHE A 67 3.40 15.56 -6.51
C PHE A 67 4.16 14.66 -5.52
N GLY A 68 5.15 13.91 -6.02
CA GLY A 68 5.88 12.96 -5.18
C GLY A 68 7.22 12.52 -5.77
N PRO A 69 7.92 11.62 -5.07
CA PRO A 69 9.28 11.20 -5.44
C PRO A 69 9.33 10.09 -6.51
N TRP A 70 8.20 9.51 -6.89
CA TRP A 70 8.21 8.33 -7.76
C TRP A 70 8.29 8.69 -9.24
N LEU A 71 9.26 8.08 -9.91
CA LEU A 71 9.40 8.05 -11.37
C LEU A 71 8.94 6.68 -11.90
N SER A 72 9.04 6.45 -13.23
CA SER A 72 8.74 5.15 -13.81
C SER A 72 9.60 4.02 -13.21
N PRO A 73 9.02 2.83 -12.90
CA PRO A 73 7.62 2.44 -13.20
C PRO A 73 6.60 2.78 -12.09
N GLU A 74 7.01 3.25 -10.94
CA GLU A 74 6.11 3.49 -9.79
C GLU A 74 5.09 4.62 -10.07
N GLN A 75 5.47 5.58 -10.89
CA GLN A 75 4.60 6.67 -11.34
C GLN A 75 3.37 6.13 -12.09
N GLU A 76 3.54 5.10 -12.92
CA GLU A 76 2.43 4.46 -13.64
C GLU A 76 1.46 3.80 -12.67
N THR A 77 1.96 3.13 -11.64
CA THR A 77 1.13 2.55 -10.57
C THR A 77 0.32 3.62 -9.84
N MET A 78 0.91 4.79 -9.58
CA MET A 78 0.15 5.91 -8.97
C MET A 78 -0.95 6.43 -9.88
N ARG A 79 -0.74 6.47 -11.19
CA ARG A 79 -1.80 6.84 -12.15
C ARG A 79 -2.93 5.82 -12.19
N GLU A 80 -2.62 4.53 -12.08
CA GLU A 80 -3.64 3.47 -11.98
C GLU A 80 -4.48 3.62 -10.70
N VAL A 81 -3.85 3.95 -9.56
CA VAL A 81 -4.58 4.27 -8.32
C VAL A 81 -5.45 5.51 -8.50
N GLY A 82 -4.91 6.56 -9.14
CA GLY A 82 -5.65 7.77 -9.47
C GLY A 82 -6.86 7.52 -10.35
N ALA A 83 -6.78 6.60 -11.31
CA ALA A 83 -7.92 6.23 -12.17
C ALA A 83 -9.10 5.63 -11.38
N ILE A 84 -8.86 4.98 -10.24
CA ILE A 84 -9.92 4.52 -9.33
C ILE A 84 -10.65 5.72 -8.71
N PHE A 85 -9.90 6.72 -8.28
CA PHE A 85 -10.43 7.97 -7.74
C PHE A 85 -11.24 8.74 -8.81
N GLU A 86 -10.71 8.90 -10.02
CA GLU A 86 -11.41 9.54 -11.15
C GLU A 86 -12.74 8.87 -11.43
N LYS A 87 -12.73 7.53 -11.53
CA LYS A 87 -13.96 6.75 -11.76
C LYS A 87 -14.99 6.92 -10.66
N ALA A 88 -14.55 7.06 -9.42
CA ALA A 88 -15.44 7.20 -8.27
C ALA A 88 -16.03 8.61 -8.16
N THR A 89 -15.25 9.65 -8.47
CA THR A 89 -15.58 11.04 -8.14
C THR A 89 -15.93 11.91 -9.35
N GLY A 90 -15.55 11.50 -10.57
CA GLY A 90 -15.66 12.33 -11.78
C GLY A 90 -14.57 13.41 -11.93
N ALA A 91 -13.64 13.52 -10.97
CA ALA A 91 -12.49 14.40 -11.06
C ALA A 91 -11.44 13.90 -12.06
N THR A 92 -10.50 14.76 -12.43
CA THR A 92 -9.26 14.39 -13.12
C THR A 92 -8.13 14.30 -12.10
N PHE A 93 -7.31 13.26 -12.17
CA PHE A 93 -6.15 13.07 -11.31
C PHE A 93 -4.85 13.13 -12.11
N GLU A 94 -3.92 13.97 -11.68
CA GLU A 94 -2.60 14.07 -12.27
C GLU A 94 -1.53 13.78 -11.22
N TYR A 95 -0.59 12.89 -11.54
CA TYR A 95 0.59 12.66 -10.73
C TYR A 95 1.85 13.15 -11.45
N GLY A 96 2.63 13.99 -10.78
CA GLY A 96 3.97 14.41 -11.17
C GLY A 96 5.02 13.79 -10.25
N GLY A 97 6.08 13.21 -10.83
CA GLY A 97 7.21 12.66 -10.08
C GLY A 97 8.49 13.43 -10.32
N SER A 98 9.37 13.50 -9.32
CA SER A 98 10.71 14.09 -9.44
C SER A 98 11.70 13.40 -8.51
N ASP A 99 12.92 13.15 -9.00
CA ASP A 99 14.05 12.70 -8.19
C ASP A 99 14.54 13.79 -7.22
N SER A 100 14.27 15.05 -7.56
CA SER A 100 14.58 16.21 -6.73
C SER A 100 13.37 16.67 -5.89
N PHE A 101 12.39 15.77 -5.67
CA PHE A 101 11.14 16.06 -4.99
C PHE A 101 11.33 16.79 -3.65
N GLU A 102 12.24 16.31 -2.78
CA GLU A 102 12.43 16.85 -1.43
C GLU A 102 12.83 18.31 -1.42
N GLN A 103 13.60 18.74 -2.42
CA GLN A 103 14.00 20.16 -2.57
C GLN A 103 12.89 20.97 -3.22
N GLN A 104 12.29 20.43 -4.28
CA GLN A 104 11.28 21.15 -5.06
C GLN A 104 10.03 21.42 -4.24
N VAL A 105 9.54 20.43 -3.47
CA VAL A 105 8.32 20.61 -2.66
C VAL A 105 8.47 21.74 -1.64
N MET A 106 9.65 21.89 -1.02
CA MET A 106 9.90 22.96 -0.04
C MET A 106 9.96 24.33 -0.70
N ILE A 107 10.41 24.42 -1.95
CA ILE A 107 10.40 25.66 -2.75
C ILE A 107 8.96 26.03 -3.11
N ASP A 108 8.19 25.05 -3.61
CA ASP A 108 6.82 25.26 -4.06
C ASP A 108 5.88 25.65 -2.91
N LEU A 109 6.05 25.02 -1.73
CA LEU A 109 5.32 25.40 -0.52
C LEU A 109 5.60 26.85 -0.11
N LYS A 110 6.87 27.28 -0.13
CA LYS A 110 7.24 28.67 0.17
C LYS A 110 6.69 29.67 -0.85
N ALA A 111 6.59 29.25 -2.10
CA ALA A 111 6.08 30.08 -3.18
C ALA A 111 4.54 30.09 -3.25
N GLY A 112 3.85 29.25 -2.47
CA GLY A 112 2.39 29.07 -2.56
C GLY A 112 1.94 28.44 -3.87
N SER A 113 2.80 27.63 -4.50
CA SER A 113 2.56 26.96 -5.79
C SER A 113 2.64 25.44 -5.69
N ALA A 114 2.56 24.90 -4.48
CA ALA A 114 2.56 23.45 -4.27
C ALA A 114 1.34 22.78 -4.91
N ALA A 115 1.48 21.48 -5.24
CA ALA A 115 0.39 20.65 -5.68
C ALA A 115 -0.67 20.48 -4.57
N ASP A 116 -1.90 20.08 -4.95
CA ASP A 116 -3.00 19.87 -3.99
C ASP A 116 -2.67 18.78 -2.97
N LEU A 117 -1.96 17.74 -3.43
CA LEU A 117 -1.47 16.66 -2.59
C LEU A 117 0.03 16.46 -2.80
N VAL A 118 0.76 16.18 -1.73
CA VAL A 118 2.20 15.90 -1.78
C VAL A 118 2.53 14.62 -1.04
N VAL A 119 3.46 13.82 -1.59
CA VAL A 119 3.88 12.56 -1.01
C VAL A 119 5.25 12.72 -0.38
N PHE A 120 5.30 12.85 0.93
CA PHE A 120 6.56 12.89 1.64
C PHE A 120 7.15 11.48 1.82
N PRO A 121 8.42 11.23 1.43
CA PRO A 121 9.06 9.93 1.58
C PRO A 121 9.36 9.59 3.05
N GLN A 122 9.31 10.58 3.94
CA GLN A 122 9.59 10.42 5.36
C GLN A 122 8.92 11.52 6.21
N PRO A 123 8.55 11.20 7.47
CA PRO A 123 7.82 12.12 8.34
C PRO A 123 8.55 13.43 8.65
N GLY A 124 9.89 13.40 8.74
CA GLY A 124 10.67 14.60 9.06
C GLY A 124 10.51 15.74 8.05
N LEU A 125 10.40 15.41 6.76
CA LEU A 125 10.18 16.42 5.73
C LEU A 125 8.75 17.00 5.82
N ALA A 126 7.76 16.16 6.14
CA ALA A 126 6.38 16.60 6.37
C ALA A 126 6.29 17.53 7.60
N ALA A 127 6.99 17.19 8.69
CA ALA A 127 7.08 18.04 9.87
C ALA A 127 7.68 19.43 9.55
N ASN A 128 8.74 19.48 8.74
CA ASN A 128 9.32 20.74 8.29
C ASN A 128 8.34 21.56 7.44
N ALA A 129 7.57 20.90 6.58
CA ALA A 129 6.54 21.56 5.76
C ALA A 129 5.40 22.10 6.64
N ALA A 130 4.95 21.35 7.66
CA ALA A 130 3.95 21.80 8.61
C ALA A 130 4.42 23.03 9.41
N ALA A 131 5.65 22.99 9.96
CA ALA A 131 6.25 24.10 10.72
C ALA A 131 6.41 25.39 9.91
N MET A 132 6.33 25.32 8.60
CA MET A 132 6.34 26.49 7.69
C MET A 132 4.92 26.98 7.32
N GLY A 133 3.86 26.39 7.89
CA GLY A 133 2.48 26.66 7.48
C GLY A 133 2.13 26.13 6.08
N GLY A 134 2.93 25.20 5.55
CA GLY A 134 2.76 24.67 4.20
C GLY A 134 1.73 23.52 4.10
N LEU A 135 1.23 22.99 5.21
CA LEU A 135 0.25 21.92 5.23
C LEU A 135 -1.08 22.40 5.82
N VAL A 136 -2.17 21.92 5.23
CA VAL A 136 -3.51 22.17 5.72
C VAL A 136 -3.91 21.06 6.70
N PRO A 137 -4.45 21.37 7.89
CA PRO A 137 -5.00 20.36 8.79
C PRO A 137 -6.11 19.55 8.13
N LEU A 138 -6.06 18.24 8.31
CA LEU A 138 -7.11 17.33 7.85
C LEU A 138 -8.27 17.33 8.87
N GLY A 139 -9.49 17.11 8.37
CA GLY A 139 -10.69 17.11 9.20
C GLY A 139 -10.78 15.89 10.13
N ASP A 140 -11.66 16.02 11.14
CA ASP A 140 -11.92 14.93 12.10
C ASP A 140 -12.50 13.67 11.44
N ASP A 141 -13.19 13.80 10.34
CA ASP A 141 -13.70 12.70 9.52
C ASP A 141 -12.56 11.87 8.93
N ILE A 142 -11.51 12.49 8.43
CA ILE A 142 -10.30 11.81 7.93
C ILE A 142 -9.56 11.15 9.08
N LYS A 143 -9.43 11.83 10.22
CA LYS A 143 -8.82 11.27 11.41
C LYS A 143 -9.56 10.03 11.90
N GLN A 144 -10.90 10.08 11.94
CA GLN A 144 -11.73 8.94 12.33
C GLN A 144 -11.57 7.78 11.34
N MET A 145 -11.50 8.06 10.04
CA MET A 145 -11.24 7.04 9.02
C MET A 145 -9.92 6.31 9.26
N VAL A 146 -8.87 7.01 9.68
CA VAL A 146 -7.58 6.37 10.05
C VAL A 146 -7.76 5.51 11.30
N LEU A 147 -8.45 6.00 12.33
CA LEU A 147 -8.70 5.24 13.56
C LEU A 147 -9.48 3.94 13.30
N ASP A 148 -10.44 3.97 12.39
CA ASP A 148 -11.33 2.84 12.10
C ASP A 148 -10.69 1.79 11.17
N ASN A 149 -9.78 2.20 10.28
CA ASN A 149 -9.29 1.34 9.20
C ASN A 149 -7.83 0.91 9.34
N TYR A 150 -7.02 1.60 10.15
CA TYR A 150 -5.61 1.28 10.31
C TYR A 150 -5.39 0.45 11.58
N ALA A 151 -4.69 -0.68 11.47
CA ALA A 151 -4.53 -1.64 12.57
C ALA A 151 -3.95 -1.04 13.87
N ALA A 152 -3.06 -0.04 13.75
CA ALA A 152 -2.48 0.67 14.90
C ALA A 152 -3.14 2.04 15.17
N GLY A 153 -4.31 2.30 14.57
CA GLY A 153 -5.19 3.45 14.75
C GLY A 153 -4.53 4.73 15.27
N GLN A 154 -4.55 4.90 16.60
CA GLN A 154 -4.02 6.10 17.25
C GLN A 154 -2.53 6.36 16.95
N SER A 155 -1.70 5.32 16.88
CA SER A 155 -0.27 5.49 16.58
C SER A 155 -0.04 6.12 15.21
N TRP A 156 -0.87 5.82 14.21
CA TRP A 156 -0.80 6.45 12.89
C TRP A 156 -1.25 7.91 12.93
N VAL A 157 -2.26 8.23 13.74
CA VAL A 157 -2.68 9.62 13.97
C VAL A 157 -1.56 10.42 14.62
N ASP A 158 -0.93 9.87 15.66
CA ASP A 158 0.16 10.53 16.38
C ASP A 158 1.36 10.79 15.46
N LEU A 159 1.74 9.80 14.63
CA LEU A 159 2.82 9.94 13.64
C LEU A 159 2.51 10.92 12.51
N SER A 160 1.24 11.25 12.29
CA SER A 160 0.75 12.16 11.25
C SER A 160 0.40 13.54 11.79
N THR A 161 0.66 13.77 13.08
CA THR A 161 0.41 15.03 13.77
C THR A 161 1.71 15.80 13.90
N TYR A 162 1.74 17.00 13.35
CA TYR A 162 2.92 17.87 13.33
C TYR A 162 2.58 19.27 13.86
N ALA A 163 3.57 19.94 14.46
CA ALA A 163 3.42 21.33 14.88
C ALA A 163 3.34 22.25 13.66
N ASP A 164 2.37 23.14 13.64
CA ASP A 164 2.25 24.23 12.66
C ASP A 164 3.26 25.35 12.92
N GLU A 165 3.20 26.44 12.14
CA GLU A 165 4.09 27.61 12.27
C GLU A 165 3.93 28.35 13.62
N ASN A 166 2.86 28.08 14.37
CA ASN A 166 2.59 28.66 15.69
C ASN A 166 2.93 27.68 16.83
N GLY A 167 3.39 26.47 16.49
CA GLY A 167 3.70 25.41 17.46
C GLY A 167 2.49 24.60 17.94
N ASN A 168 1.33 24.73 17.28
CA ASN A 168 0.17 23.92 17.61
C ASN A 168 0.17 22.59 16.85
N ASP A 169 -0.09 21.51 17.55
CA ASP A 169 -0.18 20.18 16.93
C ASP A 169 -1.43 20.07 16.04
N GLN A 170 -1.20 19.71 14.77
CA GLN A 170 -2.23 19.55 13.76
C GLN A 170 -2.11 18.16 13.10
N PHE A 171 -3.24 17.51 12.84
CA PHE A 171 -3.28 16.29 12.03
C PHE A 171 -3.23 16.68 10.55
N ASN A 172 -2.05 16.55 9.90
CA ASN A 172 -1.79 17.11 8.57
C ASN A 172 -1.56 16.05 7.48
N ALA A 173 -1.41 14.79 7.84
CA ALA A 173 -1.04 13.75 6.88
C ALA A 173 -1.74 12.43 7.17
N ILE A 174 -1.69 11.51 6.20
CA ILE A 174 -2.04 10.10 6.37
C ILE A 174 -0.94 9.24 5.80
N PHE A 175 -0.63 8.13 6.45
CA PHE A 175 0.28 7.13 5.92
C PHE A 175 -0.51 6.18 5.01
N PHE A 176 -0.11 6.06 3.75
CA PHE A 176 -0.75 5.13 2.82
C PHE A 176 0.21 4.06 2.29
N ARG A 177 1.52 4.23 2.54
CA ARG A 177 2.57 3.26 2.21
C ARG A 177 3.61 3.26 3.32
N THR A 178 4.00 2.06 3.76
CA THR A 178 5.10 1.89 4.70
C THR A 178 6.20 1.07 4.03
N ASN A 179 7.44 1.50 4.25
CA ASN A 179 8.62 0.77 3.81
C ASN A 179 9.41 0.34 5.05
N VAL A 180 9.92 -0.89 5.04
CA VAL A 180 10.89 -1.32 6.05
C VAL A 180 12.22 -0.66 5.69
N LYS A 181 12.72 0.20 6.57
CA LYS A 181 13.98 0.92 6.43
C LYS A 181 14.91 0.55 7.59
N SER A 182 16.15 1.03 7.53
CA SER A 182 17.16 0.80 8.58
C SER A 182 17.49 -0.68 8.81
N LEU A 183 17.44 -1.46 7.73
CA LEU A 183 17.94 -2.83 7.72
C LEU A 183 19.40 -2.85 7.29
N VAL A 184 20.15 -3.77 7.88
CA VAL A 184 21.50 -4.13 7.40
C VAL A 184 21.32 -5.28 6.41
N TRP A 185 21.65 -5.04 5.15
CA TRP A 185 21.65 -6.05 4.10
C TRP A 185 23.01 -6.68 3.99
N TYR A 186 23.09 -7.98 3.81
CA TYR A 186 24.32 -8.71 3.58
C TYR A 186 24.17 -9.71 2.44
N SER A 187 25.28 -10.08 1.82
CA SER A 187 25.33 -11.16 0.84
C SER A 187 25.74 -12.45 1.55
N PRO A 188 24.87 -13.48 1.61
CA PRO A 188 25.23 -14.75 2.24
C PRO A 188 26.48 -15.38 1.63
N ASP A 189 26.58 -15.36 0.28
CA ASP A 189 27.72 -15.95 -0.44
C ASP A 189 29.04 -15.24 -0.07
N ASN A 190 29.03 -13.88 -0.02
CA ASN A 190 30.20 -13.12 0.38
C ASN A 190 30.62 -13.38 1.84
N PHE A 191 29.62 -13.59 2.72
CA PHE A 191 29.88 -13.90 4.13
C PHE A 191 30.50 -15.29 4.26
N GLU A 192 29.98 -16.30 3.54
CA GLU A 192 30.54 -17.66 3.53
C GLU A 192 31.94 -17.68 2.94
N ASP A 193 32.18 -17.04 1.81
CA ASP A 193 33.49 -16.97 1.13
C ASP A 193 34.59 -16.35 2.00
N ASN A 194 34.22 -15.39 2.85
CA ASN A 194 35.17 -14.68 3.73
C ASN A 194 35.13 -15.16 5.20
N GLY A 195 34.30 -16.14 5.52
CA GLY A 195 34.18 -16.70 6.87
C GLY A 195 33.58 -15.73 7.89
N TYR A 196 32.70 -14.83 7.46
CA TYR A 196 32.01 -13.90 8.36
C TYR A 196 30.73 -14.51 8.90
N GLU A 197 30.42 -14.22 10.17
CA GLU A 197 29.17 -14.60 10.80
C GLU A 197 28.18 -13.41 10.81
N VAL A 198 26.89 -13.71 10.69
CA VAL A 198 25.86 -12.67 10.75
C VAL A 198 25.72 -12.14 12.18
N PRO A 199 25.94 -10.83 12.42
CA PRO A 199 25.91 -10.29 13.77
C PRO A 199 24.50 -10.28 14.34
N GLY A 200 24.33 -10.70 15.58
CA GLY A 200 23.08 -10.69 16.32
C GLY A 200 22.89 -9.45 17.20
N THR A 201 23.95 -8.68 17.42
CA THR A 201 23.95 -7.46 18.24
C THR A 201 24.64 -6.30 17.53
N MET A 202 24.42 -5.07 18.02
CA MET A 202 25.11 -3.89 17.48
C MET A 202 26.61 -3.92 17.76
N GLU A 203 27.03 -4.44 18.89
CA GLU A 203 28.44 -4.61 19.27
C GLU A 203 29.15 -5.58 18.30
N GLU A 204 28.51 -6.69 17.97
CA GLU A 204 29.01 -7.66 16.99
C GLU A 204 29.05 -7.05 15.57
N LEU A 205 28.05 -6.26 15.19
CA LEU A 205 28.05 -5.54 13.92
C LEU A 205 29.22 -4.57 13.81
N ILE A 206 29.51 -3.82 14.87
CA ILE A 206 30.65 -2.89 14.93
C ILE A 206 31.96 -3.67 14.85
N ALA A 207 32.08 -4.80 15.55
CA ALA A 207 33.27 -5.65 15.51
C ALA A 207 33.49 -6.23 14.11
N LEU A 208 32.44 -6.76 13.49
CA LEU A 208 32.48 -7.28 12.11
C LEU A 208 32.88 -6.18 11.11
N THR A 209 32.32 -4.99 11.23
CA THR A 209 32.64 -3.85 10.35
C THR A 209 34.14 -3.51 10.42
N ARG A 210 34.75 -3.55 11.61
CA ARG A 210 36.19 -3.33 11.79
C ARG A 210 37.04 -4.47 11.21
N GLN A 211 36.59 -5.72 11.37
CA GLN A 211 37.21 -6.88 10.76
C GLN A 211 37.20 -6.76 9.24
N MET A 212 36.02 -6.53 8.63
CA MET A 212 35.91 -6.39 7.18
C MET A 212 36.80 -5.28 6.62
N ALA A 213 36.89 -4.16 7.32
CA ALA A 213 37.81 -3.07 6.95
C ALA A 213 39.27 -3.48 7.03
N SER A 214 39.67 -4.28 8.05
CA SER A 214 41.06 -4.79 8.17
C SER A 214 41.41 -5.84 7.10
N ASP A 215 40.41 -6.61 6.67
CA ASP A 215 40.56 -7.63 5.63
C ASP A 215 40.53 -7.03 4.21
N GLY A 216 40.26 -5.72 4.09
CA GLY A 216 40.18 -5.00 2.82
C GLY A 216 38.84 -5.18 2.09
N ASN A 217 37.83 -5.70 2.77
CA ASN A 217 36.44 -5.88 2.27
C ASN A 217 35.59 -4.70 2.74
N THR A 218 35.36 -3.72 1.85
CA THR A 218 34.55 -2.52 2.14
C THR A 218 33.46 -2.36 1.08
#